data_20505d3cf3892a58fea1370eea719b3e
#
_entry.id   20505d3cf3892a58fea1370eea719b3e
#
_cell.length_a   1.000
_cell.length_b   1.000
_cell.length_c   1.000
_cell.angle_alpha   90.00
_cell.angle_beta   90.00
_cell.angle_gamma   90.00
#
_symmetry.space_group_name_H-M   'P 1'
#
loop_
_entity.id
_entity.type
_entity.pdbx_description
1 polymer ?
#
loop_
_entity_poly.entity_id
_entity_poly.type
_entity_poly.pdbx_seq_one_letter_code
_entity_poly.pdbx_strand_id
1 'polypeptide(L)'
;MSVTVSLLGASQRPRVVNLERTNMRKVTREQVPDEIDFFSVDVSFISLKLILPVARELMSENAQAVCLIKPQFEAGREKVGKKGVVRDPAVHVEVVRKIFDFCIENGFDVLNLDYSPIKGPEGNIEYLIHLRKSDDPKSYTDVTPEQLVENSHAALDKKMSRCFYEICISGQSFKRTGN
;
A
#
# COMPACT_ATOMS: atom_id res chain seq x y z
N MET A 1 11.81 12.05 -10.73
CA MET A 1 12.04 11.21 -9.56
C MET A 1 12.20 9.78 -10.03
N SER A 2 13.31 9.14 -9.71
CA SER A 2 13.53 7.73 -10.00
C SER A 2 12.99 6.91 -8.84
N VAL A 3 12.14 5.94 -9.13
CA VAL A 3 11.71 4.94 -8.15
C VAL A 3 12.83 3.91 -8.08
N THR A 4 13.47 3.81 -6.94
CA THR A 4 14.49 2.79 -6.70
C THR A 4 13.80 1.63 -5.99
N VAL A 5 13.62 0.51 -6.69
CA VAL A 5 13.26 -0.75 -6.03
C VAL A 5 14.57 -1.37 -5.54
N SER A 6 14.93 -1.10 -4.30
CA SER A 6 16.09 -1.72 -3.67
C SER A 6 15.61 -2.75 -2.64
N LEU A 7 15.81 -4.01 -2.96
CA LEU A 7 15.77 -5.09 -1.97
C LEU A 7 17.20 -5.26 -1.44
N LEU A 8 17.44 -4.83 -0.21
CA LEU A 8 18.71 -5.07 0.49
C LEU A 8 19.10 -6.56 0.43
N GLY A 9 20.24 -6.86 -0.21
CA GLY A 9 20.74 -8.22 -0.40
C GLY A 9 20.25 -8.97 -1.64
N ALA A 10 19.35 -8.40 -2.43
CA ALA A 10 18.84 -9.03 -3.66
C ALA A 10 19.83 -8.91 -4.84
N SER A 11 20.62 -7.85 -4.91
CA SER A 11 21.54 -7.54 -6.01
C SER A 11 22.67 -8.57 -6.23
N GLN A 12 22.89 -9.47 -5.28
CA GLN A 12 23.93 -10.52 -5.38
C GLN A 12 23.39 -11.89 -5.80
N ARG A 13 22.07 -12.02 -6.04
CA ARG A 13 21.46 -13.29 -6.45
C ARG A 13 21.30 -13.32 -7.97
N PRO A 14 21.79 -14.37 -8.68
CA PRO A 14 21.77 -14.42 -10.14
C PRO A 14 20.38 -14.44 -10.76
N ARG A 15 19.32 -14.69 -9.96
CA ARG A 15 17.92 -14.67 -10.40
C ARG A 15 17.19 -13.35 -10.14
N VAL A 16 17.89 -12.34 -9.62
CA VAL A 16 17.30 -11.03 -9.34
C VAL A 16 17.89 -10.00 -10.30
N VAL A 17 17.04 -9.38 -11.08
CA VAL A 17 17.39 -8.24 -11.94
C VAL A 17 17.07 -6.96 -11.19
N ASN A 18 18.08 -6.15 -10.90
CA ASN A 18 17.92 -4.86 -10.25
C ASN A 18 18.01 -3.73 -11.28
N LEU A 19 16.93 -3.00 -11.48
CA LEU A 19 16.85 -1.85 -12.38
C LEU A 19 16.96 -0.55 -11.58
N GLU A 20 18.16 -0.24 -11.07
CA GLU A 20 18.39 1.01 -10.34
C GLU A 20 18.25 2.24 -11.24
N ARG A 21 17.84 3.37 -10.62
CA ARG A 21 17.69 4.68 -11.29
C ARG A 21 16.75 4.65 -12.50
N THR A 22 15.86 3.68 -12.53
CA THR A 22 14.89 3.49 -13.62
C THR A 22 13.56 4.15 -13.25
N ASN A 23 13.00 4.91 -14.19
CA ASN A 23 11.67 5.47 -14.01
C ASN A 23 10.61 4.43 -14.43
N MET A 24 9.90 3.87 -13.45
CA MET A 24 8.90 2.82 -13.69
C MET A 24 7.87 3.19 -14.76
N ARG A 25 7.51 4.47 -14.91
CA ARG A 25 6.57 4.93 -15.96
C ARG A 25 7.09 4.75 -17.39
N LYS A 26 8.37 4.44 -17.56
CA LYS A 26 9.05 4.29 -18.85
C LYS A 26 9.66 2.91 -19.04
N VAL A 27 9.38 1.98 -18.14
CA VAL A 27 9.85 0.60 -18.25
C VAL A 27 9.11 -0.07 -19.40
N THR A 28 9.86 -0.81 -20.22
CA THR A 28 9.37 -1.51 -21.41
C THR A 28 9.66 -3.00 -21.33
N ARG A 29 9.01 -3.77 -22.20
CA ARG A 29 9.31 -5.21 -22.39
C ARG A 29 10.76 -5.50 -22.79
N GLU A 30 11.46 -4.56 -23.40
CA GLU A 30 12.89 -4.72 -23.70
C GLU A 30 13.75 -4.75 -22.45
N GLN A 31 13.35 -3.98 -21.41
CA GLN A 31 14.05 -3.94 -20.11
C GLN A 31 13.58 -5.06 -19.18
N VAL A 32 12.33 -5.52 -19.33
CA VAL A 32 11.73 -6.62 -18.58
C VAL A 32 11.13 -7.62 -19.59
N PRO A 33 11.97 -8.50 -20.18
CA PRO A 33 11.53 -9.41 -21.24
C PRO A 33 10.64 -10.53 -20.72
N ASP A 34 10.81 -10.92 -19.46
CA ASP A 34 10.01 -11.98 -18.84
C ASP A 34 8.59 -11.49 -18.53
N GLU A 35 7.61 -12.38 -18.68
CA GLU A 35 6.26 -12.14 -18.24
C GLU A 35 6.19 -12.20 -16.71
N ILE A 36 5.47 -11.26 -16.11
CA ILE A 36 5.37 -11.14 -14.66
C ILE A 36 4.05 -11.74 -14.19
N ASP A 37 4.13 -12.80 -13.39
CA ASP A 37 2.95 -13.47 -12.82
C ASP A 37 2.46 -12.83 -11.53
N PHE A 38 3.36 -12.19 -10.79
CA PHE A 38 3.03 -11.49 -9.56
C PHE A 38 3.81 -10.18 -9.42
N PHE A 39 3.11 -9.14 -9.01
CA PHE A 39 3.63 -7.79 -8.89
C PHE A 39 3.37 -7.23 -7.49
N SER A 40 4.37 -6.65 -6.85
CA SER A 40 4.16 -5.88 -5.62
C SER A 40 4.58 -4.43 -5.81
N VAL A 41 3.75 -3.49 -5.35
CA VAL A 41 3.98 -2.06 -5.50
C VAL A 41 4.00 -1.37 -4.15
N ASP A 42 5.18 -0.89 -3.78
CA ASP A 42 5.39 0.03 -2.67
C ASP A 42 6.18 1.24 -3.20
N VAL A 43 5.48 2.29 -3.55
CA VAL A 43 6.06 3.52 -4.14
C VAL A 43 5.80 4.73 -3.26
N SER A 44 6.69 5.72 -3.36
CA SER A 44 6.58 6.97 -2.62
C SER A 44 6.64 8.18 -3.56
N PHE A 45 5.88 9.24 -3.23
CA PHE A 45 5.84 10.50 -3.97
C PHE A 45 5.31 10.39 -5.40
N ILE A 46 4.55 9.33 -5.70
CA ILE A 46 3.92 9.09 -6.99
C ILE A 46 2.59 8.36 -6.78
N SER A 47 1.61 8.64 -7.63
CA SER A 47 0.33 7.95 -7.62
C SER A 47 0.43 6.58 -8.30
N LEU A 48 -0.28 5.58 -7.75
CA LEU A 48 -0.47 4.26 -8.36
C LEU A 48 -1.07 4.35 -9.77
N LYS A 49 -1.87 5.38 -10.05
CA LYS A 49 -2.45 5.63 -11.38
C LYS A 49 -1.43 5.80 -12.51
N LEU A 50 -0.20 6.18 -12.15
CA LEU A 50 0.90 6.33 -13.11
C LEU A 50 1.74 5.05 -13.26
N ILE A 51 1.59 4.12 -12.35
CA ILE A 51 2.39 2.87 -12.30
C ILE A 51 1.60 1.69 -12.85
N LEU A 52 0.34 1.57 -12.45
CA LEU A 52 -0.50 0.41 -12.79
C LEU A 52 -0.67 0.17 -14.29
N PRO A 53 -0.85 1.18 -15.16
CA PRO A 53 -0.94 0.93 -16.60
C PRO A 53 0.32 0.28 -17.17
N VAL A 54 1.51 0.75 -16.75
CA VAL A 54 2.78 0.17 -17.18
C VAL A 54 2.98 -1.23 -16.61
N ALA A 55 2.61 -1.44 -15.34
CA ALA A 55 2.65 -2.76 -14.73
C ALA A 55 1.78 -3.75 -15.50
N ARG A 56 0.56 -3.35 -15.89
CA ARG A 56 -0.39 -4.18 -16.65
C ARG A 56 0.20 -4.66 -17.98
N GLU A 57 0.94 -3.82 -18.68
CA GLU A 57 1.61 -4.19 -19.95
C GLU A 57 2.70 -5.24 -19.76
N LEU A 58 3.31 -5.31 -18.57
CA LEU A 58 4.37 -6.26 -18.23
C LEU A 58 3.81 -7.57 -17.62
N MET A 59 2.56 -7.59 -17.20
CA MET A 59 1.93 -8.74 -16.57
C MET A 59 1.49 -9.79 -17.60
N SER A 60 1.65 -11.09 -17.24
CA SER A 60 1.04 -12.20 -17.92
C SER A 60 -0.48 -12.19 -17.78
N GLU A 61 -1.17 -13.06 -18.49
CA GLU A 61 -2.61 -13.26 -18.32
C GLU A 61 -2.90 -13.80 -16.91
N ASN A 62 -3.94 -13.28 -16.27
CA ASN A 62 -4.33 -13.62 -14.89
C ASN A 62 -3.26 -13.33 -13.81
N ALA A 63 -2.19 -12.63 -14.16
CA ALA A 63 -1.21 -12.18 -13.18
C ALA A 63 -1.84 -11.34 -12.09
N GLN A 64 -1.31 -11.45 -10.87
CA GLN A 64 -1.83 -10.75 -9.71
C GLN A 64 -0.88 -9.65 -9.23
N ALA A 65 -1.43 -8.68 -8.53
CA ALA A 65 -0.63 -7.62 -7.93
C ALA A 65 -1.15 -7.25 -6.53
N VAL A 66 -0.24 -6.92 -5.62
CA VAL A 66 -0.57 -6.28 -4.34
C VAL A 66 0.08 -4.90 -4.32
N CYS A 67 -0.74 -3.88 -4.15
CA CYS A 67 -0.29 -2.49 -4.16
C CYS A 67 -0.62 -1.81 -2.85
N LEU A 68 0.33 -1.02 -2.35
CA LEU A 68 0.16 -0.19 -1.17
C LEU A 68 -0.40 1.17 -1.57
N ILE A 69 -1.62 1.47 -1.15
CA ILE A 69 -2.27 2.76 -1.32
C ILE A 69 -1.82 3.67 -0.19
N LYS A 70 -1.14 4.74 -0.51
CA LYS A 70 -0.62 5.72 0.44
C LYS A 70 -1.40 7.03 0.33
N PRO A 71 -2.34 7.33 1.23
CA PRO A 71 -3.19 8.52 1.13
C PRO A 71 -2.39 9.81 0.95
N GLN A 72 -1.24 9.93 1.59
CA GLN A 72 -0.38 11.11 1.51
C GLN A 72 0.17 11.39 0.09
N PHE A 73 0.17 10.39 -0.81
CA PHE A 73 0.62 10.55 -2.19
C PHE A 73 -0.52 10.55 -3.22
N GLU A 74 -1.75 10.27 -2.77
CA GLU A 74 -2.94 10.15 -3.64
C GLU A 74 -3.95 11.28 -3.43
N ALA A 75 -4.00 11.90 -2.24
CA ALA A 75 -5.06 12.84 -1.84
C ALA A 75 -4.96 14.24 -2.46
N GLY A 76 -3.78 14.63 -2.97
CA GLY A 76 -3.49 16.01 -3.33
C GLY A 76 -2.90 16.81 -2.16
N ARG A 77 -2.08 17.81 -2.47
CA ARG A 77 -1.30 18.56 -1.46
C ARG A 77 -2.16 19.31 -0.45
N GLU A 78 -3.32 19.78 -0.87
CA GLU A 78 -4.27 20.56 -0.06
C GLU A 78 -4.90 19.74 1.08
N LYS A 79 -4.96 18.41 0.93
CA LYS A 79 -5.53 17.47 1.91
C LYS A 79 -4.48 16.85 2.83
N VAL A 80 -3.21 17.14 2.60
CA VAL A 80 -2.10 16.59 3.39
C VAL A 80 -1.68 17.61 4.45
N GLY A 81 -1.70 17.18 5.71
CA GLY A 81 -1.32 18.02 6.83
C GLY A 81 0.17 18.40 6.85
N LYS A 82 0.55 19.37 7.72
CA LYS A 82 1.91 19.96 7.81
C LYS A 82 3.05 18.94 7.99
N LYS A 83 2.76 17.76 8.52
CA LYS A 83 3.74 16.66 8.72
C LYS A 83 3.68 15.58 7.64
N GLY A 84 3.01 15.83 6.51
CA GLY A 84 2.85 14.82 5.48
C GLY A 84 1.84 13.71 5.84
N VAL A 85 0.92 13.98 6.79
CA VAL A 85 -0.04 12.98 7.28
C VAL A 85 -1.45 13.37 6.88
N VAL A 86 -2.18 12.45 6.28
CA VAL A 86 -3.62 12.52 6.07
C VAL A 86 -4.31 11.91 7.29
N ARG A 87 -5.18 12.68 7.94
CA ARG A 87 -5.86 12.27 9.18
C ARG A 87 -7.35 12.12 9.04
N ASP A 88 -7.94 12.82 8.08
CA ASP A 88 -9.39 12.84 7.87
C ASP A 88 -9.84 11.51 7.24
N PRO A 89 -10.68 10.72 7.94
CA PRO A 89 -11.22 9.48 7.39
C PRO A 89 -11.94 9.68 6.05
N ALA A 90 -12.61 10.82 5.86
CA ALA A 90 -13.32 11.09 4.61
C ALA A 90 -12.35 11.20 3.43
N VAL A 91 -11.16 11.76 3.64
CA VAL A 91 -10.10 11.81 2.63
C VAL A 91 -9.54 10.42 2.35
N HIS A 92 -9.41 9.57 3.37
CA HIS A 92 -9.00 8.18 3.18
C HIS A 92 -10.02 7.40 2.34
N VAL A 93 -11.32 7.54 2.61
CA VAL A 93 -12.38 6.93 1.81
C VAL A 93 -12.30 7.40 0.36
N GLU A 94 -12.18 8.70 0.13
CA GLU A 94 -12.04 9.26 -1.21
C GLU A 94 -10.84 8.67 -1.97
N VAL A 95 -9.69 8.59 -1.31
CA VAL A 95 -8.47 8.04 -1.90
C VAL A 95 -8.63 6.56 -2.25
N VAL A 96 -9.11 5.74 -1.31
CA VAL A 96 -9.29 4.31 -1.55
C VAL A 96 -10.28 4.07 -2.68
N ARG A 97 -11.42 4.77 -2.68
CA ARG A 97 -12.43 4.68 -3.74
C ARG A 97 -11.86 5.06 -5.09
N LYS A 98 -11.15 6.18 -5.16
CA LYS A 98 -10.52 6.68 -6.39
C LYS A 98 -9.50 5.68 -6.99
N ILE A 99 -8.75 4.97 -6.17
CA ILE A 99 -7.82 3.93 -6.65
C ILE A 99 -8.57 2.67 -7.03
N PHE A 100 -9.57 2.27 -6.24
CA PHE A 100 -10.43 1.14 -6.54
C PHE A 100 -11.12 1.28 -7.91
N ASP A 101 -11.82 2.40 -8.13
CA ASP A 101 -12.52 2.68 -9.39
C ASP A 101 -11.53 2.71 -10.56
N PHE A 102 -10.38 3.37 -10.36
CA PHE A 102 -9.31 3.40 -11.37
C PHE A 102 -8.82 2.00 -11.76
N CYS A 103 -8.66 1.08 -10.80
CA CYS A 103 -8.23 -0.28 -11.10
C CYS A 103 -9.24 -1.01 -12.00
N ILE A 104 -10.54 -0.93 -11.66
CA ILE A 104 -11.61 -1.52 -12.49
C ILE A 104 -11.60 -0.91 -13.89
N GLU A 105 -11.55 0.43 -14.01
CA GLU A 105 -11.54 1.13 -15.29
C GLU A 105 -10.31 0.81 -16.16
N ASN A 106 -9.21 0.37 -15.55
CA ASN A 106 -7.94 0.12 -16.25
C ASN A 106 -7.55 -1.37 -16.35
N GLY A 107 -8.54 -2.27 -16.31
CA GLY A 107 -8.32 -3.68 -16.65
C GLY A 107 -7.80 -4.53 -15.50
N PHE A 108 -8.23 -4.23 -14.26
CA PHE A 108 -7.93 -5.04 -13.09
C PHE A 108 -9.19 -5.46 -12.35
N ASP A 109 -9.33 -6.73 -12.07
CA ASP A 109 -10.20 -7.20 -11.00
C ASP A 109 -9.68 -6.72 -9.66
N VAL A 110 -10.56 -6.31 -8.77
CA VAL A 110 -10.22 -6.10 -7.36
C VAL A 110 -10.62 -7.35 -6.57
N LEU A 111 -9.61 -8.12 -6.16
CA LEU A 111 -9.80 -9.38 -5.44
C LEU A 111 -10.02 -9.16 -3.95
N ASN A 112 -9.29 -8.19 -3.36
CA ASN A 112 -9.44 -7.87 -1.94
C ASN A 112 -8.97 -6.44 -1.63
N LEU A 113 -9.49 -5.90 -0.53
CA LEU A 113 -9.05 -4.67 0.11
C LEU A 113 -8.73 -4.94 1.57
N ASP A 114 -7.60 -4.41 2.04
CA ASP A 114 -7.20 -4.48 3.44
C ASP A 114 -6.39 -3.23 3.83
N TYR A 115 -6.00 -3.12 5.07
CA TYR A 115 -5.12 -2.05 5.56
C TYR A 115 -3.86 -2.64 6.20
N SER A 116 -2.78 -1.87 6.15
CA SER A 116 -1.53 -2.24 6.82
C SER A 116 -1.75 -2.36 8.34
N PRO A 117 -1.31 -3.44 8.98
CA PRO A 117 -1.45 -3.61 10.44
C PRO A 117 -0.61 -2.62 11.24
N ILE A 118 0.28 -1.89 10.58
CA ILE A 118 1.14 -0.84 11.15
C ILE A 118 0.99 0.44 10.35
N LYS A 119 1.15 1.58 11.01
CA LYS A 119 1.23 2.88 10.35
C LYS A 119 2.59 3.08 9.70
N GLY A 120 2.62 3.83 8.60
CA GLY A 120 3.86 4.29 7.99
C GLY A 120 4.70 5.16 8.93
N PRO A 121 5.97 5.46 8.57
CA PRO A 121 6.93 6.15 9.46
C PRO A 121 6.43 7.47 10.03
N GLU A 122 5.66 8.24 9.27
CA GLU A 122 5.11 9.53 9.69
C GLU A 122 3.75 9.40 10.41
N GLY A 123 3.23 8.17 10.53
CA GLY A 123 1.96 7.86 11.18
C GLY A 123 0.75 7.81 10.23
N ASN A 124 0.96 7.75 8.93
CA ASN A 124 -0.11 7.52 7.95
C ASN A 124 -0.66 6.10 8.05
N ILE A 125 -1.97 5.95 7.98
CA ILE A 125 -2.62 4.67 7.71
C ILE A 125 -2.47 4.40 6.21
N GLU A 126 -2.01 3.20 5.86
CA GLU A 126 -1.81 2.77 4.48
C GLU A 126 -2.71 1.57 4.20
N TYR A 127 -3.18 1.46 2.95
CA TYR A 127 -4.13 0.43 2.54
C TYR A 127 -3.52 -0.50 1.52
N LEU A 128 -4.03 -1.71 1.43
CA LEU A 128 -3.60 -2.74 0.49
C LEU A 128 -4.75 -3.01 -0.48
N ILE A 129 -4.43 -3.05 -1.76
CA ILE A 129 -5.34 -3.51 -2.80
C ILE A 129 -4.72 -4.71 -3.52
N HIS A 130 -5.46 -5.81 -3.57
CA HIS A 130 -5.10 -7.03 -4.27
C HIS A 130 -5.82 -7.09 -5.60
N LEU A 131 -5.06 -7.15 -6.67
CA LEU A 131 -5.50 -7.01 -8.05
C LEU A 131 -5.19 -8.27 -8.85
N ARG A 132 -5.95 -8.51 -9.91
CA ARG A 132 -5.65 -9.45 -10.98
C ARG A 132 -5.87 -8.78 -12.33
N LYS A 133 -4.94 -8.99 -13.28
CA LYS A 133 -5.14 -8.54 -14.66
C LYS A 133 -6.37 -9.20 -15.25
N SER A 134 -7.25 -8.42 -15.88
CA SER A 134 -8.52 -8.90 -16.43
C SER A 134 -8.91 -8.10 -17.66
N ASP A 135 -9.59 -8.77 -18.60
CA ASP A 135 -10.21 -8.10 -19.75
C ASP A 135 -11.70 -7.78 -19.53
N ASP A 136 -12.32 -8.33 -18.48
CA ASP A 136 -13.67 -8.00 -18.01
C ASP A 136 -13.62 -7.72 -16.49
N PRO A 137 -13.11 -6.54 -16.08
CA PRO A 137 -12.78 -6.23 -14.71
C PRO A 137 -13.99 -6.19 -13.78
N LYS A 138 -13.86 -6.82 -12.60
CA LYS A 138 -14.93 -6.91 -11.59
C LYS A 138 -14.37 -6.77 -10.18
N SER A 139 -15.25 -6.42 -9.25
CA SER A 139 -14.95 -6.55 -7.83
C SER A 139 -15.35 -7.94 -7.33
N TYR A 140 -14.43 -8.54 -6.58
CA TYR A 140 -14.62 -9.81 -5.89
C TYR A 140 -14.59 -9.65 -4.36
N THR A 141 -14.37 -8.43 -3.87
CA THR A 141 -14.39 -8.12 -2.45
C THR A 141 -15.75 -7.55 -2.03
N ASP A 142 -16.23 -7.98 -0.87
CA ASP A 142 -17.40 -7.41 -0.21
C ASP A 142 -17.04 -6.21 0.69
N VAL A 143 -15.74 -5.95 0.88
CA VAL A 143 -15.26 -4.84 1.71
C VAL A 143 -15.38 -3.53 0.94
N THR A 144 -16.17 -2.62 1.45
CA THR A 144 -16.29 -1.28 0.87
C THR A 144 -15.17 -0.35 1.38
N PRO A 145 -14.79 0.70 0.61
CA PRO A 145 -13.83 1.70 1.08
C PRO A 145 -14.19 2.32 2.43
N GLU A 146 -15.48 2.53 2.71
CA GLU A 146 -15.98 3.07 3.96
C GLU A 146 -15.71 2.12 5.13
N GLN A 147 -16.10 0.85 4.98
CA GLN A 147 -15.87 -0.19 6.01
C GLN A 147 -14.37 -0.39 6.26
N LEU A 148 -13.56 -0.41 5.19
CA LEU A 148 -12.11 -0.54 5.30
C LEU A 148 -11.51 0.59 6.13
N VAL A 149 -11.87 1.84 5.83
CA VAL A 149 -11.35 3.02 6.52
C VAL A 149 -11.83 3.06 7.97
N GLU A 150 -13.11 2.79 8.23
CA GLU A 150 -13.65 2.71 9.59
C GLU A 150 -12.88 1.67 10.43
N ASN A 151 -12.69 0.47 9.89
CA ASN A 151 -11.97 -0.61 10.57
C ASN A 151 -10.52 -0.25 10.85
N SER A 152 -9.82 0.36 9.89
CA SER A 152 -8.42 0.77 10.03
C SER A 152 -8.23 1.82 11.11
N HIS A 153 -9.08 2.86 11.15
CA HIS A 153 -9.05 3.88 12.19
C HIS A 153 -9.42 3.31 13.56
N ALA A 154 -10.43 2.45 13.63
CA ALA A 154 -10.82 1.79 14.87
C ALA A 154 -9.71 0.91 15.44
N ALA A 155 -8.96 0.21 14.59
CA ALA A 155 -7.88 -0.68 15.01
C ALA A 155 -6.59 0.07 15.36
N LEU A 156 -6.17 1.02 14.51
CA LEU A 156 -4.85 1.63 14.61
C LEU A 156 -4.83 2.86 15.53
N ASP A 157 -5.92 3.62 15.63
CA ASP A 157 -6.00 4.77 16.53
C ASP A 157 -6.27 4.33 17.98
N LYS A 158 -7.04 3.26 18.19
CA LYS A 158 -7.27 2.69 19.53
C LYS A 158 -6.06 1.94 20.10
N LYS A 159 -5.22 1.33 19.27
CA LYS A 159 -3.99 0.65 19.75
C LYS A 159 -3.00 1.63 20.39
N MET A 160 -2.89 2.86 19.89
CA MET A 160 -2.02 3.86 20.54
C MET A 160 -2.51 4.24 21.94
N SER A 161 -3.83 4.33 22.18
CA SER A 161 -4.36 4.62 23.50
C SER A 161 -4.24 3.43 24.48
N ARG A 162 -4.36 2.19 23.98
CA ARG A 162 -4.21 0.98 24.83
C ARG A 162 -2.76 0.70 25.22
N CYS A 163 -1.81 0.85 24.28
CA CYS A 163 -0.39 0.69 24.63
C CYS A 163 0.08 1.70 25.68
N PHE A 164 -0.41 2.97 25.62
CA PHE A 164 -0.09 3.95 26.64
C PHE A 164 -0.70 3.64 28.00
N TYR A 165 -1.88 3.04 28.02
CA TYR A 165 -2.57 2.66 29.27
C TYR A 165 -1.97 1.43 29.93
N GLU A 166 -1.57 0.42 29.14
CA GLU A 166 -0.93 -0.80 29.67
C GLU A 166 0.49 -0.55 30.19
N ILE A 167 1.24 0.36 29.58
CA ILE A 167 2.56 0.77 30.07
C ILE A 167 2.46 1.55 31.39
N CYS A 168 1.39 2.34 31.58
CA CYS A 168 1.16 3.06 32.83
C CYS A 168 0.66 2.16 33.97
N ILE A 169 -0.03 1.02 33.68
CA ILE A 169 -0.55 0.11 34.69
C ILE A 169 0.51 -0.92 35.11
N SER A 170 1.43 -1.31 34.22
CA SER A 170 2.53 -2.24 34.55
C SER A 170 3.66 -1.60 35.39
N GLY A 171 3.58 -0.33 35.70
CA GLY A 171 4.48 0.38 36.60
C GLY A 171 4.27 0.12 38.10
N GLN A 172 3.43 -0.84 38.49
CA GLN A 172 3.31 -1.27 39.89
C GLN A 172 4.39 -2.29 40.26
N SER A 173 5.36 -1.77 40.94
CA SER A 173 6.32 -2.38 41.87
C SER A 173 6.25 -3.90 42.02
N PHE A 174 7.18 -4.59 41.39
CA PHE A 174 7.62 -5.91 41.87
C PHE A 174 8.39 -5.74 43.19
N LYS A 175 7.68 -5.87 44.32
CA LYS A 175 8.33 -6.11 45.61
C LYS A 175 8.93 -7.53 45.56
N ARG A 176 10.24 -7.61 45.44
CA ARG A 176 10.97 -8.83 45.81
C ARG A 176 10.72 -9.10 47.32
N THR A 177 9.93 -10.10 47.62
CA THR A 177 10.02 -10.79 48.92
C THR A 177 11.15 -11.79 48.78
N GLY A 178 12.26 -11.49 49.42
CA GLY A 178 13.30 -12.49 49.69
C GLY A 178 12.85 -13.46 50.79
N ASN A 179 13.16 -14.70 50.55
CA ASN A 179 13.73 -15.65 51.54
C ASN A 179 14.46 -16.70 50.74
#